data_090c458185eb6133793683e7984d2254
#
_entry.id   090c458185eb6133793683e7984d2254
#
_cell.length_a   1.000
_cell.length_b   1.000
_cell.length_c   1.000
_cell.angle_alpha   90.00
_cell.angle_beta   90.00
_cell.angle_gamma   90.00
#
_symmetry.space_group_name_H-M   'P 1'
#
loop_
_entity.id
_entity.type
_entity.pdbx_description
1 polymer ?
#
loop_
_entity_poly.entity_id
_entity_poly.type
_entity_poly.pdbx_seq_one_letter_code
_entity_poly.pdbx_strand_id
1 'polypeptide(L)'
;MSFERDLLRRMFDAAINAAQPAHCLPPHLPAPPRGRLVVIGAGKASAAMARAVEDHWQGALSGIVVTRYGYGVPCERIEIVEAAHPVPDAAGLAAAKRIRDVVSGLSAEDTVLCLISGGGSSLLALPLDGITLEDKQ
;
A
#
# COMPACT_ATOMS: atom_id res chain seq x y z
N MET A 1 -5.21 19.97 -32.74
CA MET A 1 -5.93 18.81 -32.18
C MET A 1 -7.41 19.13 -32.25
N SER A 2 -8.33 18.14 -32.44
CA SER A 2 -9.75 18.44 -32.49
C SER A 2 -10.30 18.70 -31.09
N PHE A 3 -11.33 19.52 -30.99
CA PHE A 3 -12.02 19.86 -29.72
C PHE A 3 -12.46 18.60 -28.93
N GLU A 4 -12.96 17.60 -29.62
CA GLU A 4 -13.43 16.35 -29.03
C GLU A 4 -12.28 15.60 -28.35
N ARG A 5 -11.11 15.56 -28.97
CA ARG A 5 -9.93 14.89 -28.42
C ARG A 5 -9.42 15.60 -27.16
N ASP A 6 -9.43 16.92 -27.15
CA ASP A 6 -9.04 17.70 -25.98
C ASP A 6 -10.04 17.54 -24.85
N LEU A 7 -11.34 17.49 -25.17
CA LEU A 7 -12.38 17.22 -24.18
C LEU A 7 -12.22 15.84 -23.54
N LEU A 8 -12.04 14.79 -24.34
CA LEU A 8 -11.82 13.43 -23.85
C LEU A 8 -10.59 13.34 -22.97
N ARG A 9 -9.51 14.01 -23.33
CA ARG A 9 -8.28 14.06 -22.52
C ARG A 9 -8.54 14.73 -21.18
N ARG A 10 -9.21 15.87 -21.17
CA ARG A 10 -9.56 16.58 -19.92
C ARG A 10 -10.46 15.73 -19.01
N MET A 11 -11.42 15.01 -19.58
CA MET A 11 -12.27 14.09 -18.81
C MET A 11 -11.46 12.94 -18.20
N PHE A 12 -10.54 12.35 -18.97
CA PHE A 12 -9.63 11.32 -18.50
C PHE A 12 -8.72 11.83 -17.37
N ASP A 13 -8.10 12.99 -17.55
CA ASP A 13 -7.22 13.59 -16.55
C ASP A 13 -7.99 13.94 -15.26
N ALA A 14 -9.23 14.44 -15.39
CA ALA A 14 -10.08 14.73 -14.24
C ALA A 14 -10.43 13.46 -13.44
N ALA A 15 -10.75 12.36 -14.13
CA ALA A 15 -11.03 11.07 -13.48
C ALA A 15 -9.80 10.52 -12.74
N ILE A 16 -8.62 10.55 -13.39
CA ILE A 16 -7.37 10.12 -12.75
C ILE A 16 -7.03 10.99 -11.54
N ASN A 17 -7.13 12.32 -11.67
CA ASN A 17 -6.84 13.24 -10.58
C ASN A 17 -7.75 13.01 -9.37
N ALA A 18 -9.04 12.79 -9.59
CA ALA A 18 -9.99 12.50 -8.50
C ALA A 18 -9.65 11.20 -7.74
N ALA A 19 -9.04 10.23 -8.41
CA ALA A 19 -8.68 8.93 -7.85
C ALA A 19 -7.24 8.89 -7.27
N GLN A 20 -6.48 9.99 -7.36
CA GLN A 20 -5.12 10.01 -6.80
C GLN A 20 -5.16 9.86 -5.27
N PRO A 21 -4.32 8.98 -4.68
CA PRO A 21 -4.26 8.78 -3.23
C PRO A 21 -4.11 10.08 -2.43
N ALA A 22 -3.30 11.02 -2.93
CA ALA A 22 -3.11 12.32 -2.28
C ALA A 22 -4.41 13.16 -2.16
N HIS A 23 -5.39 12.92 -3.00
CA HIS A 23 -6.67 13.63 -3.00
C HIS A 23 -7.79 12.85 -2.32
N CYS A 24 -7.90 11.55 -2.63
CA CYS A 24 -9.05 10.77 -2.19
C CYS A 24 -8.86 10.13 -0.81
N LEU A 25 -7.62 9.92 -0.35
CA LEU A 25 -7.36 9.17 0.89
C LEU A 25 -7.42 10.02 2.17
N PRO A 26 -6.92 11.27 2.22
CA PRO A 26 -6.85 12.04 3.46
C PRO A 26 -8.17 12.20 4.22
N PRO A 27 -9.34 12.40 3.56
CA PRO A 27 -10.62 12.51 4.26
C PRO A 27 -11.06 11.22 4.97
N HIS A 28 -10.44 10.09 4.68
CA HIS A 28 -10.79 8.77 5.20
C HIS A 28 -9.77 8.23 6.20
N LEU A 29 -8.78 9.02 6.58
CA LEU A 29 -7.83 8.62 7.61
C LEU A 29 -8.55 8.43 8.95
N PRO A 30 -8.13 7.42 9.75
CA PRO A 30 -8.73 7.18 11.06
C PRO A 30 -8.44 8.34 12.03
N ALA A 31 -9.22 8.44 13.09
CA ALA A 31 -8.88 9.29 14.21
C ALA A 31 -7.55 8.82 14.84
N PRO A 32 -6.72 9.75 15.37
CA PRO A 32 -5.48 9.39 16.04
C PRO A 32 -5.72 8.38 17.17
N PRO A 33 -5.03 7.21 17.15
CA PRO A 33 -5.11 6.26 18.26
C PRO A 33 -4.41 6.81 19.51
N ARG A 34 -4.68 6.19 20.67
CA ARG A 34 -3.91 6.46 21.88
C ARG A 34 -2.49 5.91 21.81
N GLY A 35 -2.30 4.81 21.10
CA GLY A 35 -1.03 4.17 20.80
C GLY A 35 -0.44 4.63 19.46
N ARG A 36 0.05 3.67 18.69
CA ARG A 36 0.69 3.88 17.38
C ARG A 36 -0.29 3.68 16.24
N LEU A 37 -0.09 4.42 15.15
CA LEU A 37 -0.63 4.01 13.85
C LEU A 37 0.41 3.13 13.14
N VAL A 38 0.02 1.89 12.84
CA VAL A 38 0.83 0.95 12.07
C VAL A 38 0.20 0.78 10.69
N VAL A 39 0.94 1.14 9.65
CA VAL A 39 0.47 1.05 8.26
C VAL A 39 1.03 -0.20 7.62
N ILE A 40 0.14 -1.01 7.07
CA ILE A 40 0.49 -2.16 6.24
C ILE A 40 -0.22 -2.05 4.90
N GLY A 41 0.22 -2.79 3.91
CA GLY A 41 -0.52 -2.81 2.65
C GLY A 41 0.19 -3.50 1.52
N ALA A 42 -0.56 -3.72 0.44
CA ALA A 42 -0.04 -4.26 -0.80
C ALA A 42 -0.86 -3.81 -2.00
N GLY A 43 -0.20 -3.60 -3.11
CA GLY A 43 -0.84 -3.26 -4.38
C GLY A 43 -0.05 -2.25 -5.20
N LYS A 44 -0.47 -2.06 -6.44
CA LYS A 44 0.25 -1.19 -7.40
C LYS A 44 0.29 0.28 -7.00
N ALA A 45 -0.74 0.79 -6.31
CA ALA A 45 -0.80 2.16 -5.81
C ALA A 45 -0.53 2.27 -4.31
N SER A 46 -0.25 1.16 -3.60
CA SER A 46 -0.11 1.17 -2.13
C SER A 46 1.07 2.02 -1.65
N ALA A 47 2.15 2.15 -2.41
CA ALA A 47 3.24 3.07 -2.09
C ALA A 47 2.80 4.55 -2.17
N ALA A 48 2.03 4.93 -3.19
CA ALA A 48 1.46 6.27 -3.29
C ALA A 48 0.42 6.54 -2.18
N MET A 49 -0.34 5.51 -1.78
CA MET A 49 -1.25 5.59 -0.63
C MET A 49 -0.46 5.80 0.68
N ALA A 50 0.63 5.06 0.88
CA ALA A 50 1.51 5.22 2.05
C ALA A 50 2.09 6.64 2.11
N ARG A 51 2.55 7.19 1.00
CA ARG A 51 3.02 8.57 0.91
C ARG A 51 1.93 9.56 1.29
N ALA A 52 0.71 9.39 0.78
CA ALA A 52 -0.42 10.25 1.13
C ALA A 52 -0.78 10.20 2.63
N VAL A 53 -0.69 9.01 3.27
CA VAL A 53 -0.84 8.88 4.73
C VAL A 53 0.25 9.65 5.44
N GLU A 54 1.50 9.47 5.04
CA GLU A 54 2.65 10.10 5.67
C GLU A 54 2.61 11.63 5.63
N ASP A 55 2.17 12.19 4.49
CA ASP A 55 2.03 13.63 4.30
C ASP A 55 0.95 14.27 5.18
N HIS A 56 -0.06 13.49 5.57
CA HIS A 56 -1.22 14.01 6.31
C HIS A 56 -1.28 13.56 7.77
N TRP A 57 -0.37 12.68 8.20
CA TRP A 57 -0.38 12.15 9.57
C TRP A 57 0.63 12.83 10.48
N GLN A 58 0.13 13.42 11.56
CA GLN A 58 0.96 14.20 12.51
C GLN A 58 1.49 13.39 13.71
N GLY A 59 0.91 12.23 14.00
CA GLY A 59 1.28 11.41 15.14
C GLY A 59 2.37 10.38 14.85
N ALA A 60 2.63 9.51 15.84
CA ALA A 60 3.52 8.38 15.68
C ALA A 60 3.00 7.45 14.57
N LEU A 61 3.87 7.10 13.67
CA LEU A 61 3.57 6.33 12.46
C LEU A 61 4.75 5.43 12.13
N SER A 62 4.45 4.18 11.83
CA SER A 62 5.41 3.23 11.29
C SER A 62 4.68 2.23 10.39
N GLY A 63 5.39 1.44 9.63
CA GLY A 63 4.75 0.41 8.82
C GLY A 63 5.60 -0.12 7.70
N ILE A 64 5.00 -1.02 6.93
CA ILE A 64 5.60 -1.64 5.75
C ILE A 64 4.54 -1.91 4.70
N VAL A 65 4.80 -1.48 3.48
CA VAL A 65 3.89 -1.60 2.34
C VAL A 65 4.62 -2.22 1.16
N VAL A 66 3.95 -3.15 0.47
CA VAL A 66 4.52 -3.84 -0.69
C VAL A 66 3.89 -3.31 -1.97
N THR A 67 4.73 -2.95 -2.93
CA THR A 67 4.31 -2.59 -4.28
C THR A 67 5.08 -3.39 -5.32
N ARG A 68 4.70 -3.28 -6.58
CA ARG A 68 5.46 -3.94 -7.66
C ARG A 68 6.73 -3.18 -7.98
N TYR A 69 7.73 -3.86 -8.54
CA TYR A 69 8.96 -3.24 -9.02
C TYR A 69 8.69 -2.03 -9.92
N GLY A 70 9.42 -0.93 -9.67
CA GLY A 70 9.30 0.34 -10.39
C GLY A 70 8.10 1.21 -9.98
N TYR A 71 7.37 0.86 -8.92
CA TYR A 71 6.22 1.61 -8.40
C TYR A 71 6.44 2.11 -6.97
N GLY A 72 7.67 2.00 -6.47
CA GLY A 72 8.04 2.58 -5.17
C GLY A 72 7.87 4.10 -5.17
N VAL A 73 7.40 4.62 -4.05
CA VAL A 73 7.33 6.06 -3.75
C VAL A 73 8.09 6.28 -2.45
N PRO A 74 9.05 7.19 -2.39
CA PRO A 74 9.84 7.43 -1.17
C PRO A 74 8.95 7.83 0.00
N CYS A 75 9.13 7.15 1.13
CA CYS A 75 8.52 7.46 2.42
C CYS A 75 9.62 7.50 3.49
N GLU A 76 9.42 8.27 4.55
CA GLU A 76 10.40 8.42 5.62
C GLU A 76 10.11 7.52 6.83
N ARG A 77 8.83 7.25 7.09
CA ARG A 77 8.33 6.53 8.27
C ARG A 77 7.70 5.19 7.94
N ILE A 78 7.30 4.99 6.69
CA ILE A 78 6.73 3.73 6.18
C ILE A 78 7.75 3.13 5.21
N GLU A 79 8.17 1.91 5.47
CA GLU A 79 9.05 1.19 4.55
C GLU A 79 8.28 0.74 3.31
N ILE A 80 8.84 1.02 2.14
CA ILE A 80 8.30 0.56 0.86
C ILE A 80 9.17 -0.57 0.35
N VAL A 81 8.55 -1.75 0.19
CA VAL A 81 9.17 -2.93 -0.39
C VAL A 81 8.64 -3.14 -1.80
N GLU A 82 9.53 -3.38 -2.75
CA GLU A 82 9.15 -3.77 -4.10
C GLU A 82 9.27 -5.28 -4.28
N ALA A 83 8.29 -5.87 -4.97
CA ALA A 83 8.22 -7.30 -5.24
C ALA A 83 7.64 -7.59 -6.64
N ALA A 84 7.72 -8.83 -7.08
CA ALA A 84 7.24 -9.24 -8.39
C ALA A 84 5.71 -9.28 -8.47
N HIS A 85 5.22 -8.92 -9.62
CA HIS A 85 3.80 -8.99 -9.99
C HIS A 85 3.69 -9.25 -11.50
N PRO A 86 2.85 -10.15 -11.99
CA PRO A 86 1.77 -10.88 -11.29
C PRO A 86 2.20 -12.20 -10.61
N VAL A 87 3.40 -12.69 -10.86
CA VAL A 87 3.90 -13.94 -10.26
C VAL A 87 4.65 -13.60 -8.99
N PRO A 88 4.30 -14.20 -7.83
CA PRO A 88 4.97 -13.94 -6.55
C PRO A 88 6.45 -14.32 -6.58
N ASP A 89 7.26 -13.59 -5.83
CA ASP A 89 8.69 -13.88 -5.66
C ASP A 89 9.10 -13.92 -4.17
N ALA A 90 10.38 -14.23 -3.94
CA ALA A 90 10.95 -14.31 -2.59
C ALA A 90 10.89 -12.95 -1.84
N ALA A 91 10.96 -11.82 -2.55
CA ALA A 91 10.86 -10.49 -1.95
C ALA A 91 9.44 -10.26 -1.39
N GLY A 92 8.39 -10.64 -2.13
CA GLY A 92 7.01 -10.58 -1.67
C GLY A 92 6.76 -11.49 -0.47
N LEU A 93 7.28 -12.72 -0.50
CA LEU A 93 7.20 -13.65 0.63
C LEU A 93 7.89 -13.09 1.89
N ALA A 94 9.09 -12.57 1.75
CA ALA A 94 9.82 -11.97 2.86
C ALA A 94 9.08 -10.75 3.45
N ALA A 95 8.54 -9.88 2.59
CA ALA A 95 7.74 -8.74 3.00
C ALA A 95 6.45 -9.15 3.72
N ALA A 96 5.76 -10.19 3.24
CA ALA A 96 4.55 -10.71 3.88
C ALA A 96 4.83 -11.24 5.31
N LYS A 97 5.95 -11.96 5.51
CA LYS A 97 6.40 -12.39 6.84
C LYS A 97 6.66 -11.18 7.76
N ARG A 98 7.35 -10.17 7.27
CA ARG A 98 7.63 -8.95 8.03
C ARG A 98 6.38 -8.16 8.38
N ILE A 99 5.41 -8.07 7.47
CA ILE A 99 4.10 -7.46 7.75
C ILE A 99 3.40 -8.19 8.89
N ARG A 100 3.37 -9.53 8.86
CA ARG A 100 2.81 -10.33 9.96
C ARG A 100 3.51 -10.04 11.28
N ASP A 101 4.84 -9.95 11.28
CA ASP A 101 5.62 -9.69 12.49
C ASP A 101 5.37 -8.27 13.03
N VAL A 102 5.24 -7.27 12.16
CA VAL A 102 4.95 -5.87 12.54
C VAL A 102 3.58 -5.73 13.21
N VAL A 103 2.58 -6.52 12.81
CA VAL A 103 1.26 -6.49 13.44
C VAL A 103 1.12 -7.44 14.62
N SER A 104 2.16 -8.22 14.91
CA SER A 104 2.19 -9.07 16.09
C SER A 104 2.54 -8.27 17.35
N GLY A 105 1.88 -8.53 18.45
CA GLY A 105 2.15 -7.87 19.73
C GLY A 105 1.67 -6.41 19.82
N LEU A 106 0.70 -6.04 18.99
CA LEU A 106 0.00 -4.76 19.13
C LEU A 106 -0.96 -4.79 20.32
N SER A 107 -1.22 -3.61 20.88
CA SER A 107 -2.16 -3.43 21.98
C SER A 107 -3.52 -2.93 21.46
N ALA A 108 -4.52 -2.90 22.34
CA ALA A 108 -5.83 -2.32 22.03
C ALA A 108 -5.78 -0.79 21.79
N GLU A 109 -4.70 -0.13 22.14
CA GLU A 109 -4.49 1.31 21.94
C GLU A 109 -3.89 1.62 20.55
N ASP A 110 -3.32 0.62 19.89
CA ASP A 110 -2.74 0.74 18.56
C ASP A 110 -3.82 0.58 17.47
N THR A 111 -3.60 1.22 16.32
CA THR A 111 -4.47 1.08 15.15
C THR A 111 -3.65 0.57 13.97
N VAL A 112 -4.19 -0.41 13.25
CA VAL A 112 -3.64 -0.88 11.98
C VAL A 112 -4.43 -0.27 10.83
N LEU A 113 -3.74 0.43 9.94
CA LEU A 113 -4.30 0.94 8.69
C LEU A 113 -3.79 0.07 7.53
N CYS A 114 -4.72 -0.62 6.86
CA CYS A 114 -4.39 -1.49 5.75
C CYS A 114 -4.66 -0.81 4.41
N LEU A 115 -3.61 -0.58 3.62
CA LEU A 115 -3.65 0.10 2.32
C LEU A 115 -3.62 -0.92 1.18
N ILE A 116 -4.79 -1.32 0.70
CA ILE A 116 -4.92 -2.27 -0.41
C ILE A 116 -5.34 -1.53 -1.68
N SER A 117 -4.57 -1.69 -2.73
CA SER A 117 -4.82 -1.12 -4.05
C SER A 117 -5.16 -2.22 -5.05
N GLY A 118 -6.44 -2.41 -5.31
CA GLY A 118 -6.94 -3.50 -6.14
C GLY A 118 -6.72 -4.87 -5.47
N GLY A 119 -6.18 -5.86 -6.19
CA GLY A 119 -5.76 -7.15 -5.64
C GLY A 119 -4.30 -7.13 -5.21
N GLY A 120 -3.99 -7.61 -4.01
CA GLY A 120 -2.63 -7.68 -3.47
C GLY A 120 -2.03 -9.10 -3.37
N SER A 121 -2.73 -10.12 -3.83
CA SER A 121 -2.41 -11.52 -3.54
C SER A 121 -1.07 -12.00 -4.07
N SER A 122 -0.59 -11.48 -5.19
CA SER A 122 0.74 -11.82 -5.73
C SER A 122 1.87 -11.09 -5.00
N LEU A 123 1.60 -9.88 -4.50
CA LEU A 123 2.58 -9.07 -3.77
C LEU A 123 2.66 -9.45 -2.29
N LEU A 124 1.60 -10.04 -1.74
CA LEU A 124 1.47 -10.41 -0.34
C LEU A 124 1.26 -11.92 -0.21
N ALA A 125 2.15 -12.70 -0.83
CA ALA A 125 2.10 -14.15 -0.78
C ALA A 125 2.67 -14.65 0.55
N LEU A 126 1.84 -15.35 1.34
CA LEU A 126 2.24 -16.05 2.55
C LEU A 126 1.55 -17.41 2.57
N PRO A 127 2.14 -18.44 1.91
CA PRO A 127 1.58 -19.77 1.90
C PRO A 127 1.45 -20.37 3.31
N LEU A 128 0.48 -21.24 3.50
CA LEU A 128 0.33 -22.03 4.73
C LEU A 128 1.50 -23.02 4.87
N ASP A 129 1.69 -23.52 6.09
CA ASP A 129 2.69 -24.54 6.38
C ASP A 129 2.47 -25.77 5.47
N GLY A 130 3.54 -26.24 4.83
CA GLY A 130 3.51 -27.35 3.90
C GLY A 130 3.23 -26.96 2.44
N ILE A 131 2.95 -25.68 2.15
CA ILE A 131 2.81 -25.13 0.81
C ILE A 131 3.99 -24.24 0.53
N THR A 132 4.65 -24.46 -0.59
CA THR A 132 5.83 -23.67 -0.99
C THR A 132 5.42 -22.40 -1.78
N LEU A 133 6.37 -21.51 -1.99
CA LEU A 133 6.17 -20.37 -2.90
C LEU A 133 5.99 -20.84 -4.34
N GLU A 134 6.72 -21.89 -4.72
CA GLU A 134 6.63 -22.51 -6.06
C GLU A 134 5.25 -23.11 -6.31
N ASP A 135 4.61 -23.71 -5.30
CA ASP A 135 3.23 -24.22 -5.42
C ASP A 135 2.22 -23.08 -5.68
N LYS A 136 2.58 -21.86 -5.32
CA LYS A 136 1.74 -20.69 -5.49
C LYS A 136 2.01 -19.96 -6.82
N GLN A 137 3.14 -20.16 -7.45
CA GLN A 137 3.52 -19.55 -8.73
C GLN A 137 2.86 -20.24 -9.92
#